data_24cfede794fec057db0e44191732ec2d
#
_entry.id   24cfede794fec057db0e44191732ec2d
#
_cell.length_a   1.000
_cell.length_b   1.000
_cell.length_c   1.000
_cell.angle_alpha   90.00
_cell.angle_beta   90.00
_cell.angle_gamma   90.00
#
_symmetry.space_group_name_H-M   'P 1'
#
loop_
_entity.id
_entity.type
_entity.pdbx_description
1 polymer ?
#
loop_
_entity_poly.entity_id
_entity_poly.type
_entity_poly.pdbx_seq_one_letter_code
_entity_poly.pdbx_strand_id
1 'polypeptide(L)'
;MIKVGIIGTGVMGAGHARFIKEHVPDATVVGLSDIDTKKIAELSAELGTVLFSTTNPEELMNDSRVDAIIIASPDPLHVPHLRLAIASGKQILCEKPIATTLEDARMISAEIRTYQERVGKKMINFGFMRRFDPCYQEVRRLIATGDFGPPTFFRTVTRNVASTGATTTGLFTNIAIHDFDIYRWLFKDEWESIQSFYPRRSSLSPDGLADPLIIIGRLKSGVTMVGDVVAFNNYGFDCRVEVICEKGSIQIGTHGDVIT
;
A
#
# COMPACT_ATOMS: atom_id res chain seq x y z
N MET A 1 -23.08 -11.21 0.29
CA MET A 1 -21.72 -11.58 0.74
C MET A 1 -20.82 -11.67 -0.47
N ILE A 2 -19.75 -10.87 -0.52
CA ILE A 2 -18.79 -10.81 -1.62
C ILE A 2 -17.86 -12.01 -1.54
N LYS A 3 -17.72 -12.75 -2.62
CA LYS A 3 -16.84 -13.92 -2.72
C LYS A 3 -15.48 -13.53 -3.26
N VAL A 4 -14.45 -13.64 -2.44
CA VAL A 4 -13.11 -13.15 -2.74
C VAL A 4 -12.18 -14.29 -3.14
N GLY A 5 -11.46 -14.09 -4.25
CA GLY A 5 -10.31 -14.89 -4.65
C GLY A 5 -9.00 -14.16 -4.32
N ILE A 6 -8.01 -14.88 -3.78
CA ILE A 6 -6.72 -14.31 -3.43
C ILE A 6 -5.60 -14.97 -4.24
N ILE A 7 -4.76 -14.15 -4.87
CA ILE A 7 -3.58 -14.56 -5.62
C ILE A 7 -2.34 -14.17 -4.85
N GLY A 8 -1.55 -15.18 -4.48
CA GLY A 8 -0.44 -15.06 -3.53
C GLY A 8 -0.91 -15.29 -2.09
N THR A 9 -0.46 -16.38 -1.49
CA THR A 9 -0.77 -16.78 -0.10
C THR A 9 0.42 -16.54 0.85
N GLY A 10 1.30 -15.62 0.48
CA GLY A 10 2.37 -15.11 1.33
C GLY A 10 1.85 -14.28 2.49
N VAL A 11 2.75 -13.54 3.15
CA VAL A 11 2.41 -12.74 4.36
C VAL A 11 1.22 -11.82 4.11
N MET A 12 1.22 -11.06 3.00
CA MET A 12 0.14 -10.10 2.70
C MET A 12 -1.16 -10.80 2.34
N GLY A 13 -1.14 -11.78 1.42
CA GLY A 13 -2.36 -12.47 1.02
C GLY A 13 -3.01 -13.27 2.15
N ALA A 14 -2.22 -13.96 2.97
CA ALA A 14 -2.72 -14.61 4.18
C ALA A 14 -3.25 -13.59 5.20
N GLY A 15 -2.58 -12.44 5.35
CA GLY A 15 -3.07 -11.34 6.18
C GLY A 15 -4.44 -10.83 5.73
N HIS A 16 -4.62 -10.57 4.43
CA HIS A 16 -5.92 -10.19 3.87
C HIS A 16 -7.00 -11.25 4.11
N ALA A 17 -6.64 -12.53 3.92
CA ALA A 17 -7.57 -13.62 4.12
C ALA A 17 -8.10 -13.71 5.57
N ARG A 18 -7.19 -13.60 6.55
CA ARG A 18 -7.54 -13.58 7.98
C ARG A 18 -8.36 -12.34 8.33
N PHE A 19 -7.94 -11.18 7.85
CA PHE A 19 -8.68 -9.94 8.09
C PHE A 19 -10.11 -10.00 7.55
N ILE A 20 -10.32 -10.55 6.35
CA ILE A 20 -11.65 -10.75 5.79
C ILE A 20 -12.46 -11.68 6.70
N LYS A 21 -11.90 -12.81 7.10
CA LYS A 21 -12.58 -13.79 7.96
C LYS A 21 -13.02 -13.18 9.29
N GLU A 22 -12.19 -12.35 9.90
CA GLU A 22 -12.38 -11.86 11.26
C GLU A 22 -13.16 -10.54 11.32
N HIS A 23 -13.04 -9.69 10.30
CA HIS A 23 -13.47 -8.29 10.39
C HIS A 23 -14.40 -7.83 9.26
N VAL A 24 -14.64 -8.64 8.23
CA VAL A 24 -15.47 -8.23 7.08
C VAL A 24 -16.67 -9.16 6.91
N PRO A 25 -17.77 -8.93 7.66
CA PRO A 25 -18.92 -9.86 7.68
C PRO A 25 -19.60 -10.04 6.31
N ASP A 26 -19.48 -9.05 5.42
CA ASP A 26 -20.10 -9.07 4.09
C ASP A 26 -19.20 -9.67 3.00
N ALA A 27 -18.03 -10.21 3.35
CA ALA A 27 -17.12 -10.87 2.43
C ALA A 27 -16.65 -12.23 2.95
N THR A 28 -16.29 -13.12 2.02
CA THR A 28 -15.71 -14.43 2.34
C THR A 28 -14.68 -14.84 1.31
N VAL A 29 -13.60 -15.47 1.75
CA VAL A 29 -12.58 -16.03 0.86
C VAL A 29 -13.04 -17.40 0.37
N VAL A 30 -13.22 -17.52 -0.95
CA VAL A 30 -13.72 -18.76 -1.58
C VAL A 30 -12.68 -19.43 -2.49
N GLY A 31 -11.64 -18.72 -2.90
CA GLY A 31 -10.60 -19.25 -3.79
C GLY A 31 -9.21 -18.75 -3.40
N LEU A 32 -8.22 -19.62 -3.53
CA LEU A 32 -6.81 -19.30 -3.31
C LEU A 32 -5.96 -19.74 -4.51
N SER A 33 -4.98 -18.92 -4.89
CA SER A 33 -3.98 -19.28 -5.90
C SER A 33 -2.57 -18.92 -5.43
N ASP A 34 -1.68 -19.91 -5.49
CA ASP A 34 -0.24 -19.76 -5.23
C ASP A 34 0.50 -20.90 -5.90
N ILE A 35 1.78 -20.71 -6.22
CA ILE A 35 2.65 -21.80 -6.68
C ILE A 35 3.00 -22.79 -5.55
N ASP A 36 2.93 -22.34 -4.30
CA ASP A 36 3.19 -23.13 -3.10
C ASP A 36 1.90 -23.80 -2.60
N THR A 37 1.66 -25.02 -3.02
CA THR A 37 0.47 -25.79 -2.65
C THR A 37 0.37 -26.08 -1.15
N LYS A 38 1.50 -26.08 -0.43
CA LYS A 38 1.52 -26.27 1.03
C LYS A 38 0.93 -25.05 1.73
N LYS A 39 1.35 -23.84 1.35
CA LYS A 39 0.76 -22.61 1.89
C LYS A 39 -0.73 -22.49 1.59
N ILE A 40 -1.14 -22.87 0.38
CA ILE A 40 -2.57 -22.94 0.03
C ILE A 40 -3.31 -23.87 0.98
N ALA A 41 -2.82 -25.09 1.20
CA ALA A 41 -3.47 -26.08 2.03
C ALA A 41 -3.58 -25.62 3.50
N GLU A 42 -2.50 -25.06 4.06
CA GLU A 42 -2.47 -24.53 5.43
C GLU A 42 -3.50 -23.39 5.59
N LEU A 43 -3.48 -22.41 4.70
CA LEU A 43 -4.41 -21.27 4.76
C LEU A 43 -5.87 -21.70 4.51
N SER A 44 -6.08 -22.62 3.59
CA SER A 44 -7.42 -23.20 3.31
C SER A 44 -8.03 -23.87 4.54
N ALA A 45 -7.24 -24.68 5.23
CA ALA A 45 -7.66 -25.36 6.47
C ALA A 45 -7.97 -24.34 7.59
N GLU A 46 -7.15 -23.31 7.72
CA GLU A 46 -7.34 -22.22 8.69
C GLU A 46 -8.64 -21.44 8.43
N LEU A 47 -8.92 -21.12 7.18
CA LEU A 47 -10.10 -20.32 6.81
C LEU A 47 -11.39 -21.12 6.92
N GLY A 48 -11.40 -22.36 6.42
CA GLY A 48 -12.57 -23.25 6.41
C GLY A 48 -13.67 -22.86 5.40
N THR A 49 -13.48 -21.80 4.63
CA THR A 49 -14.45 -21.25 3.66
C THR A 49 -14.02 -21.42 2.20
N VAL A 50 -12.78 -21.87 1.96
CA VAL A 50 -12.21 -22.01 0.63
C VAL A 50 -12.87 -23.17 -0.10
N LEU A 51 -13.49 -22.87 -1.24
CA LEU A 51 -14.21 -23.85 -2.07
C LEU A 51 -13.29 -24.52 -3.09
N PHE A 52 -12.23 -23.83 -3.50
CA PHE A 52 -11.27 -24.36 -4.45
C PHE A 52 -9.92 -23.64 -4.35
N SER A 53 -8.90 -24.28 -4.87
CA SER A 53 -7.57 -23.72 -4.97
C SER A 53 -6.86 -24.18 -6.25
N THR A 54 -5.94 -23.37 -6.75
CA THR A 54 -5.23 -23.64 -7.99
C THR A 54 -3.82 -23.04 -7.95
N THR A 55 -2.91 -23.59 -8.73
CA THR A 55 -1.60 -22.98 -8.98
C THR A 55 -1.60 -22.03 -10.18
N ASN A 56 -2.72 -21.95 -10.92
CA ASN A 56 -2.88 -21.08 -12.06
C ASN A 56 -3.78 -19.86 -11.67
N PRO A 57 -3.24 -18.65 -11.56
CA PRO A 57 -4.02 -17.47 -11.19
C PRO A 57 -5.14 -17.13 -12.17
N GLU A 58 -4.98 -17.45 -13.46
CA GLU A 58 -6.00 -17.21 -14.48
C GLU A 58 -7.26 -18.05 -14.25
N GLU A 59 -7.11 -19.30 -13.79
CA GLU A 59 -8.24 -20.14 -13.43
C GLU A 59 -9.06 -19.52 -12.29
N LEU A 60 -8.39 -19.00 -11.26
CA LEU A 60 -9.06 -18.32 -10.14
C LEU A 60 -9.76 -17.04 -10.62
N MET A 61 -9.10 -16.25 -11.46
CA MET A 61 -9.66 -15.00 -11.97
C MET A 61 -10.91 -15.20 -12.81
N ASN A 62 -10.98 -16.30 -13.56
CA ASN A 62 -12.12 -16.62 -14.45
C ASN A 62 -13.20 -17.46 -13.77
N ASP A 63 -12.98 -17.93 -12.54
CA ASP A 63 -13.97 -18.75 -11.84
C ASP A 63 -15.23 -17.96 -11.48
N SER A 64 -16.38 -18.46 -11.88
CA SER A 64 -17.68 -17.80 -11.65
C SER A 64 -18.08 -17.68 -10.18
N ARG A 65 -17.44 -18.43 -9.30
CA ARG A 65 -17.65 -18.35 -7.84
C ARG A 65 -16.97 -17.14 -7.20
N VAL A 66 -16.10 -16.45 -7.93
CA VAL A 66 -15.32 -15.28 -7.43
C VAL A 66 -15.96 -13.98 -7.93
N ASP A 67 -16.29 -13.07 -7.02
CA ASP A 67 -16.82 -11.74 -7.33
C ASP A 67 -15.72 -10.66 -7.37
N ALA A 68 -14.70 -10.82 -6.51
CA ALA A 68 -13.61 -9.86 -6.38
C ALA A 68 -12.26 -10.58 -6.19
N ILE A 69 -11.18 -9.94 -6.63
CA ILE A 69 -9.82 -10.48 -6.64
C ILE A 69 -8.90 -9.62 -5.78
N ILE A 70 -8.12 -10.27 -4.93
CA ILE A 70 -6.96 -9.63 -4.26
C ILE A 70 -5.68 -10.18 -4.89
N ILE A 71 -4.84 -9.28 -5.42
CA ILE A 71 -3.51 -9.60 -5.93
C ILE A 71 -2.50 -9.22 -4.86
N ALA A 72 -1.90 -10.25 -4.25
CA ALA A 72 -0.87 -10.15 -3.22
C ALA A 72 0.34 -11.05 -3.56
N SER A 73 0.55 -11.27 -4.83
CA SER A 73 1.70 -11.99 -5.41
C SER A 73 2.99 -11.17 -5.25
N PRO A 74 4.18 -11.73 -5.53
CA PRO A 74 5.42 -10.97 -5.59
C PRO A 74 5.35 -9.78 -6.56
N ASP A 75 5.98 -8.65 -6.21
CA ASP A 75 5.92 -7.37 -6.93
C ASP A 75 6.10 -7.48 -8.46
N PRO A 76 7.05 -8.28 -9.01
CA PRO A 76 7.21 -8.41 -10.46
C PRO A 76 6.01 -9.04 -11.19
N LEU A 77 5.14 -9.73 -10.45
CA LEU A 77 3.94 -10.39 -10.99
C LEU A 77 2.69 -9.52 -10.93
N HIS A 78 2.75 -8.33 -10.33
CA HIS A 78 1.57 -7.47 -10.24
C HIS A 78 1.03 -7.07 -11.62
N VAL A 79 1.90 -6.62 -12.54
CA VAL A 79 1.47 -6.19 -13.88
C VAL A 79 0.84 -7.32 -14.69
N PRO A 80 1.45 -8.51 -14.87
CA PRO A 80 0.80 -9.59 -15.57
C PRO A 80 -0.52 -10.04 -14.91
N HIS A 81 -0.57 -10.10 -13.59
CA HIS A 81 -1.80 -10.46 -12.88
C HIS A 81 -2.89 -9.38 -13.00
N LEU A 82 -2.53 -8.09 -12.98
CA LEU A 82 -3.48 -7.00 -13.22
C LEU A 82 -4.11 -7.10 -14.62
N ARG A 83 -3.34 -7.41 -15.67
CA ARG A 83 -3.87 -7.59 -17.03
C ARG A 83 -4.88 -8.74 -17.10
N LEU A 84 -4.57 -9.89 -16.51
CA LEU A 84 -5.50 -11.01 -16.42
C LEU A 84 -6.77 -10.64 -15.64
N ALA A 85 -6.61 -9.98 -14.50
CA ALA A 85 -7.73 -9.57 -13.66
C ALA A 85 -8.64 -8.52 -14.35
N ILE A 86 -8.06 -7.57 -15.08
CA ILE A 86 -8.81 -6.61 -15.92
C ILE A 86 -9.65 -7.33 -16.96
N ALA A 87 -9.08 -8.37 -17.61
CA ALA A 87 -9.80 -9.16 -18.59
C ALA A 87 -10.98 -9.93 -17.98
N SER A 88 -10.91 -10.35 -16.73
CA SER A 88 -12.00 -11.04 -16.01
C SER A 88 -13.20 -10.13 -15.68
N GLY A 89 -13.04 -8.81 -15.73
CA GLY A 89 -14.10 -7.84 -15.44
C GLY A 89 -14.50 -7.72 -13.97
N LYS A 90 -13.76 -8.32 -13.05
CA LYS A 90 -14.06 -8.33 -11.62
C LYS A 90 -13.50 -7.12 -10.88
N GLN A 91 -13.95 -6.88 -9.65
CA GLN A 91 -13.36 -5.89 -8.75
C GLN A 91 -11.97 -6.36 -8.29
N ILE A 92 -11.01 -5.46 -8.23
CA ILE A 92 -9.62 -5.80 -7.95
C ILE A 92 -9.08 -4.94 -6.80
N LEU A 93 -8.46 -5.58 -5.83
CA LEU A 93 -7.50 -4.96 -4.91
C LEU A 93 -6.12 -5.51 -5.25
N CYS A 94 -5.19 -4.65 -5.65
CA CYS A 94 -3.80 -5.05 -5.90
C CYS A 94 -2.89 -4.43 -4.84
N GLU A 95 -1.99 -5.23 -4.29
CA GLU A 95 -0.95 -4.72 -3.41
C GLU A 95 0.02 -3.77 -4.14
N LYS A 96 0.64 -2.91 -3.36
CA LYS A 96 1.70 -2.01 -3.83
C LYS A 96 3.06 -2.78 -3.90
N PRO A 97 4.00 -2.36 -4.75
CA PRO A 97 3.88 -1.34 -5.80
C PRO A 97 3.09 -1.85 -7.00
N ILE A 98 2.53 -0.95 -7.80
CA ILE A 98 1.79 -1.35 -9.01
C ILE A 98 2.68 -2.08 -10.02
N ALA A 99 3.97 -1.74 -10.07
CA ALA A 99 4.98 -2.32 -10.94
C ALA A 99 6.37 -2.08 -10.34
N THR A 100 7.37 -2.80 -10.82
CA THR A 100 8.77 -2.68 -10.38
C THR A 100 9.59 -1.72 -11.24
N THR A 101 9.08 -1.31 -12.39
CA THR A 101 9.71 -0.31 -13.29
C THR A 101 8.77 0.86 -13.56
N LEU A 102 9.34 2.03 -13.86
CA LEU A 102 8.54 3.20 -14.23
C LEU A 102 7.80 3.00 -15.56
N GLU A 103 8.40 2.30 -16.50
CA GLU A 103 7.79 1.99 -17.79
C GLU A 103 6.54 1.14 -17.61
N ASP A 104 6.65 0.02 -16.91
CA ASP A 104 5.53 -0.85 -16.60
C ASP A 104 4.43 -0.13 -15.81
N ALA A 105 4.84 0.70 -14.83
CA ALA A 105 3.89 1.49 -14.05
C ALA A 105 3.07 2.45 -14.91
N ARG A 106 3.72 3.11 -15.89
CA ARG A 106 3.05 4.00 -16.85
C ARG A 106 2.11 3.24 -17.78
N MET A 107 2.58 2.12 -18.34
CA MET A 107 1.78 1.29 -19.24
C MET A 107 0.53 0.76 -18.53
N ILE A 108 0.70 0.07 -17.40
CA ILE A 108 -0.44 -0.51 -16.70
C ILE A 108 -1.41 0.56 -16.15
N SER A 109 -0.90 1.73 -15.73
CA SER A 109 -1.76 2.84 -15.30
C SER A 109 -2.62 3.39 -16.44
N ALA A 110 -2.10 3.44 -17.66
CA ALA A 110 -2.87 3.83 -18.85
C ALA A 110 -3.92 2.78 -19.19
N GLU A 111 -3.57 1.50 -19.17
CA GLU A 111 -4.50 0.38 -19.40
C GLU A 111 -5.66 0.39 -18.39
N ILE A 112 -5.36 0.59 -17.10
CA ILE A 112 -6.35 0.70 -16.03
C ILE A 112 -7.29 1.88 -16.26
N ARG A 113 -6.75 3.05 -16.62
CA ARG A 113 -7.56 4.24 -16.89
C ARG A 113 -8.55 3.98 -18.03
N THR A 114 -8.06 3.51 -19.16
CA THR A 114 -8.88 3.16 -20.32
C THR A 114 -9.97 2.14 -19.97
N TYR A 115 -9.62 1.13 -19.17
CA TYR A 115 -10.58 0.13 -18.71
C TYR A 115 -11.68 0.76 -17.85
N GLN A 116 -11.31 1.57 -16.84
CA GLN A 116 -12.26 2.18 -15.93
C GLN A 116 -13.16 3.22 -16.63
N GLU A 117 -12.61 3.97 -17.59
CA GLU A 117 -13.40 4.87 -18.46
C GLU A 117 -14.44 4.10 -19.27
N ARG A 118 -14.04 2.97 -19.88
CA ARG A 118 -14.95 2.11 -20.66
C ARG A 118 -16.09 1.52 -19.83
N VAL A 119 -15.80 1.09 -18.59
CA VAL A 119 -16.83 0.48 -17.71
C VAL A 119 -17.60 1.52 -16.87
N GLY A 120 -17.19 2.78 -16.89
CA GLY A 120 -17.87 3.89 -16.22
C GLY A 120 -17.79 3.85 -14.69
N LYS A 121 -16.90 3.05 -14.12
CA LYS A 121 -16.73 2.92 -12.65
C LYS A 121 -15.31 2.53 -12.26
N LYS A 122 -14.97 2.85 -11.02
CA LYS A 122 -13.69 2.43 -10.44
C LYS A 122 -13.73 0.94 -10.12
N MET A 123 -12.88 0.16 -10.80
CA MET A 123 -12.81 -1.29 -10.66
C MET A 123 -11.59 -1.75 -9.88
N ILE A 124 -10.54 -0.91 -9.76
CA ILE A 124 -9.25 -1.30 -9.23
C ILE A 124 -8.86 -0.34 -8.10
N ASN A 125 -8.50 -0.92 -6.97
CA ASN A 125 -7.89 -0.23 -5.83
C ASN A 125 -6.50 -0.80 -5.57
N PHE A 126 -5.64 0.01 -4.95
CA PHE A 126 -4.29 -0.39 -4.56
C PHE A 126 -4.16 -0.40 -3.04
N GLY A 127 -3.27 -1.26 -2.52
CA GLY A 127 -3.02 -1.50 -1.10
C GLY A 127 -2.33 -0.34 -0.36
N PHE A 128 -2.74 0.91 -0.62
CA PHE A 128 -2.31 2.08 0.14
C PHE A 128 -3.11 2.19 1.44
N MET A 129 -2.76 1.36 2.42
CA MET A 129 -3.53 1.17 3.65
C MET A 129 -3.74 2.45 4.46
N ARG A 130 -2.80 3.41 4.44
CA ARG A 130 -2.91 4.66 5.21
C ARG A 130 -4.15 5.49 4.83
N ARG A 131 -4.64 5.38 3.60
CA ARG A 131 -5.87 6.06 3.17
C ARG A 131 -7.12 5.55 3.88
N PHE A 132 -7.07 4.34 4.44
CA PHE A 132 -8.17 3.68 5.13
C PHE A 132 -8.00 3.66 6.65
N ASP A 133 -6.84 4.11 7.14
CA ASP A 133 -6.55 4.24 8.55
C ASP A 133 -7.36 5.39 9.16
N PRO A 134 -8.09 5.17 10.28
CA PRO A 134 -8.92 6.19 10.92
C PRO A 134 -8.17 7.46 11.29
N CYS A 135 -6.91 7.35 11.76
CA CYS A 135 -6.12 8.50 12.15
C CYS A 135 -5.77 9.39 10.94
N TYR A 136 -5.37 8.78 9.80
CA TYR A 136 -5.11 9.53 8.58
C TYR A 136 -6.39 10.15 7.99
N GLN A 137 -7.52 9.47 8.11
CA GLN A 137 -8.80 10.03 7.69
C GLN A 137 -9.19 11.22 8.55
N GLU A 138 -8.95 11.17 9.86
CA GLU A 138 -9.18 12.30 10.77
C GLU A 138 -8.25 13.47 10.44
N VAL A 139 -6.96 13.25 10.23
CA VAL A 139 -6.03 14.30 9.76
C VAL A 139 -6.56 14.97 8.50
N ARG A 140 -7.01 14.18 7.51
CA ARG A 140 -7.59 14.72 6.28
C ARG A 140 -8.86 15.54 6.53
N ARG A 141 -9.73 15.07 7.43
CA ARG A 141 -10.94 15.79 7.83
C ARG A 141 -10.58 17.13 8.48
N LEU A 142 -9.64 17.14 9.42
CA LEU A 142 -9.17 18.34 10.11
C LEU A 142 -8.54 19.36 9.16
N ILE A 143 -7.71 18.92 8.21
CA ILE A 143 -7.18 19.81 7.15
C ILE A 143 -8.34 20.43 6.34
N ALA A 144 -9.36 19.64 6.03
CA ALA A 144 -10.48 20.10 5.21
C ALA A 144 -11.42 21.09 5.91
N THR A 145 -11.44 21.17 7.25
CA THR A 145 -12.21 22.20 7.98
C THR A 145 -11.67 23.60 7.73
N GLY A 146 -10.35 23.74 7.49
CA GLY A 146 -9.68 25.02 7.38
C GLY A 146 -9.42 25.74 8.72
N ASP A 147 -9.81 25.16 9.84
CA ASP A 147 -9.67 25.77 11.19
C ASP A 147 -8.21 26.00 11.57
N PHE A 148 -7.32 25.09 11.13
CA PHE A 148 -5.88 25.18 11.35
C PHE A 148 -5.17 26.12 10.36
N GLY A 149 -5.88 26.71 9.40
CA GLY A 149 -5.30 27.48 8.30
C GLY A 149 -4.61 26.60 7.26
N PRO A 150 -4.03 27.21 6.20
CA PRO A 150 -3.31 26.50 5.16
C PRO A 150 -2.14 25.66 5.73
N PRO A 151 -1.98 24.41 5.27
CA PRO A 151 -0.81 23.61 5.62
C PRO A 151 0.45 24.17 4.94
N THR A 152 1.55 24.18 5.66
CA THR A 152 2.85 24.70 5.19
C THR A 152 3.90 23.61 5.11
N PHE A 153 3.86 22.66 6.05
CA PHE A 153 4.88 21.66 6.22
C PHE A 153 4.27 20.32 6.68
N PHE A 154 4.84 19.23 6.20
CA PHE A 154 4.43 17.87 6.56
C PHE A 154 5.66 17.03 6.89
N ARG A 155 5.66 16.42 8.05
CA ARG A 155 6.71 15.49 8.47
C ARG A 155 6.17 14.07 8.55
N THR A 156 6.93 13.10 8.04
CA THR A 156 6.69 11.67 8.24
C THR A 156 7.87 11.00 8.91
N VAL A 157 7.56 10.03 9.74
CA VAL A 157 8.50 9.07 10.31
C VAL A 157 8.02 7.69 9.91
N THR A 158 8.86 6.91 9.22
CA THR A 158 8.53 5.54 8.81
C THR A 158 9.72 4.64 9.09
N ARG A 159 9.68 3.88 10.19
CA ARG A 159 10.79 3.10 10.70
C ARG A 159 10.39 1.65 10.93
N ASN A 160 11.05 0.75 10.23
CA ASN A 160 10.84 -0.69 10.33
C ASN A 160 11.91 -1.35 11.21
N VAL A 161 11.56 -2.49 11.81
CA VAL A 161 12.49 -3.27 12.66
C VAL A 161 13.52 -4.00 11.83
N ALA A 162 13.06 -4.73 10.80
CA ALA A 162 13.94 -5.44 9.87
C ALA A 162 13.17 -5.69 8.57
N SER A 163 13.60 -5.07 7.50
CA SER A 163 13.02 -5.26 6.17
C SER A 163 13.86 -6.27 5.38
N THR A 164 13.64 -7.56 5.64
CA THR A 164 14.38 -8.65 4.97
C THR A 164 14.33 -8.49 3.45
N GLY A 165 15.50 -8.54 2.80
CA GLY A 165 15.61 -8.33 1.36
C GLY A 165 15.50 -6.86 0.91
N ALA A 166 15.54 -5.89 1.83
CA ALA A 166 15.52 -4.48 1.49
C ALA A 166 16.72 -4.10 0.58
N THR A 167 16.44 -3.28 -0.40
CA THR A 167 17.43 -2.67 -1.29
C THR A 167 17.34 -1.15 -1.20
N THR A 168 18.35 -0.43 -1.63
CA THR A 168 18.30 1.04 -1.65
C THR A 168 17.13 1.56 -2.49
N THR A 169 16.84 0.95 -3.64
CA THR A 169 15.63 1.26 -4.42
C THR A 169 14.35 0.88 -3.66
N GLY A 170 14.37 -0.24 -2.94
CA GLY A 170 13.24 -0.70 -2.12
C GLY A 170 12.89 0.24 -0.97
N LEU A 171 13.81 1.07 -0.48
CA LEU A 171 13.46 2.12 0.48
C LEU A 171 12.42 3.09 -0.10
N PHE A 172 12.49 3.38 -1.40
CA PHE A 172 11.51 4.23 -2.10
C PHE A 172 10.25 3.46 -2.49
N THR A 173 10.41 2.29 -3.11
CA THR A 173 9.30 1.57 -3.75
C THR A 173 8.48 0.69 -2.80
N ASN A 174 9.03 0.33 -1.63
CA ASN A 174 8.36 -0.54 -0.66
C ASN A 174 8.07 0.13 0.68
N ILE A 175 8.86 1.14 1.08
CA ILE A 175 8.68 1.83 2.36
C ILE A 175 8.16 3.25 2.14
N ALA A 176 8.96 4.15 1.55
CA ALA A 176 8.58 5.55 1.32
C ALA A 176 7.40 5.72 0.34
N ILE A 177 7.05 4.70 -0.43
CA ILE A 177 5.89 4.73 -1.32
C ILE A 177 4.59 5.10 -0.57
N HIS A 178 4.47 4.68 0.69
CA HIS A 178 3.35 5.04 1.55
C HIS A 178 3.35 6.52 1.93
N ASP A 179 4.54 7.12 2.10
CA ASP A 179 4.68 8.54 2.38
C ASP A 179 4.37 9.37 1.14
N PHE A 180 4.85 8.95 -0.04
CA PHE A 180 4.53 9.61 -1.31
C PHE A 180 3.03 9.58 -1.62
N ASP A 181 2.37 8.48 -1.33
CA ASP A 181 0.95 8.32 -1.58
C ASP A 181 0.10 9.16 -0.64
N ILE A 182 0.36 9.06 0.68
CA ILE A 182 -0.46 9.74 1.69
C ILE A 182 -0.35 11.26 1.58
N TYR A 183 0.83 11.77 1.20
CA TYR A 183 1.06 13.18 1.00
C TYR A 183 0.16 13.75 -0.11
N ARG A 184 0.15 13.11 -1.28
CA ARG A 184 -0.73 13.50 -2.38
C ARG A 184 -2.22 13.39 -2.00
N TRP A 185 -2.56 12.37 -1.24
CA TRP A 185 -3.96 12.13 -0.84
C TRP A 185 -4.48 13.12 0.20
N LEU A 186 -3.65 13.48 1.19
CA LEU A 186 -4.02 14.46 2.23
C LEU A 186 -4.25 15.85 1.63
N PHE A 187 -3.32 16.30 0.80
CA PHE A 187 -3.34 17.67 0.25
C PHE A 187 -4.04 17.79 -1.11
N LYS A 188 -4.42 16.67 -1.75
CA LYS A 188 -5.02 16.64 -3.10
C LYS A 188 -4.15 17.38 -4.13
N ASP A 189 -2.85 17.23 -4.04
CA ASP A 189 -1.86 17.96 -4.84
C ASP A 189 -0.79 17.03 -5.39
N GLU A 190 0.04 17.52 -6.29
CA GLU A 190 1.06 16.74 -6.97
C GLU A 190 2.48 17.25 -6.65
N TRP A 191 3.45 16.35 -6.76
CA TRP A 191 4.85 16.66 -6.55
C TRP A 191 5.38 17.66 -7.58
N GLU A 192 6.07 18.70 -7.10
CA GLU A 192 6.89 19.60 -7.90
C GLU A 192 8.35 19.10 -7.96
N SER A 193 8.88 18.70 -6.80
CA SER A 193 10.26 18.21 -6.68
C SER A 193 10.41 17.23 -5.52
N ILE A 194 11.39 16.34 -5.64
CA ILE A 194 11.80 15.39 -4.60
C ILE A 194 13.32 15.32 -4.60
N GLN A 195 13.92 15.39 -3.40
CA GLN A 195 15.34 15.18 -3.14
C GLN A 195 15.51 14.11 -2.06
N SER A 196 16.58 13.34 -2.14
CA SER A 196 16.93 12.34 -1.16
C SER A 196 18.34 12.55 -0.62
N PHE A 197 18.50 12.29 0.67
CA PHE A 197 19.76 12.36 1.36
C PHE A 197 20.01 11.06 2.10
N TYR A 198 21.25 10.61 2.09
CA TYR A 198 21.67 9.41 2.77
C TYR A 198 22.56 9.81 3.96
N PRO A 199 22.05 9.79 5.19
CA PRO A 199 22.85 10.00 6.39
C PRO A 199 23.91 8.92 6.57
N ARG A 200 24.69 9.01 7.65
CA ARG A 200 25.62 7.93 8.02
C ARG A 200 24.85 6.60 8.11
N ARG A 201 25.29 5.59 7.34
CA ARG A 201 24.70 4.24 7.35
C ARG A 201 24.67 3.64 8.75
N SER A 202 23.54 3.02 9.10
CA SER A 202 23.41 2.22 10.32
C SER A 202 24.28 0.96 10.25
N SER A 203 24.89 0.59 11.35
CA SER A 203 25.60 -0.70 11.47
C SER A 203 24.64 -1.90 11.50
N LEU A 204 23.34 -1.66 11.72
CA LEU A 204 22.30 -2.69 11.69
C LEU A 204 21.88 -3.04 10.26
N SER A 205 22.11 -2.14 9.31
CA SER A 205 21.71 -2.32 7.91
C SER A 205 22.68 -3.24 7.18
N PRO A 206 22.18 -4.15 6.32
CA PRO A 206 23.02 -4.98 5.47
C PRO A 206 23.99 -4.17 4.61
N ASP A 207 25.10 -4.78 4.24
CA ASP A 207 26.09 -4.13 3.37
C ASP A 207 25.47 -3.76 2.01
N GLY A 208 25.82 -2.56 1.53
CA GLY A 208 25.30 -2.02 0.28
C GLY A 208 23.92 -1.35 0.39
N LEU A 209 23.21 -1.44 1.53
CA LEU A 209 21.97 -0.73 1.74
C LEU A 209 22.25 0.69 2.28
N ALA A 210 21.76 1.70 1.58
CA ALA A 210 21.85 3.11 2.01
C ALA A 210 20.69 3.45 2.97
N ASP A 211 20.79 2.99 4.22
CA ASP A 211 19.80 3.16 5.28
C ASP A 211 20.47 3.84 6.49
N PRO A 212 19.92 4.91 7.04
CA PRO A 212 18.61 5.54 6.77
C PRO A 212 18.55 6.40 5.50
N LEU A 213 17.32 6.74 5.09
CA LEU A 213 17.02 7.63 3.98
C LEU A 213 16.22 8.84 4.49
N ILE A 214 16.62 10.04 4.12
CA ILE A 214 15.85 11.27 4.33
C ILE A 214 15.33 11.74 2.97
N ILE A 215 14.06 12.12 2.92
CA ILE A 215 13.39 12.62 1.73
C ILE A 215 12.89 14.03 2.04
N ILE A 216 13.20 14.97 1.15
CA ILE A 216 12.62 16.31 1.14
C ILE A 216 11.87 16.46 -0.18
N GLY A 217 10.59 16.80 -0.08
CA GLY A 217 9.75 16.98 -1.26
C GLY A 217 8.91 18.25 -1.16
N ARG A 218 8.52 18.79 -2.32
CA ARG A 218 7.66 19.95 -2.41
C ARG A 218 6.48 19.65 -3.33
N LEU A 219 5.29 20.03 -2.92
CA LEU A 219 4.10 20.03 -3.77
C LEU A 219 4.01 21.30 -4.59
N LYS A 220 3.20 21.28 -5.64
CA LYS A 220 2.94 22.45 -6.50
C LYS A 220 2.33 23.61 -5.73
N SER A 221 1.54 23.37 -4.68
CA SER A 221 1.03 24.38 -3.76
C SER A 221 2.10 25.05 -2.88
N GLY A 222 3.31 24.49 -2.84
CA GLY A 222 4.42 24.96 -2.00
C GLY A 222 4.55 24.23 -0.66
N VAL A 223 3.57 23.39 -0.25
CA VAL A 223 3.69 22.57 0.96
C VAL A 223 4.93 21.68 0.85
N THR A 224 5.77 21.67 1.90
CA THR A 224 7.01 20.91 1.91
C THR A 224 6.89 19.68 2.81
N MET A 225 7.41 18.55 2.34
CA MET A 225 7.53 17.31 3.12
C MET A 225 8.97 17.10 3.55
N VAL A 226 9.15 16.61 4.78
CA VAL A 226 10.38 15.96 5.24
C VAL A 226 10.02 14.59 5.81
N GLY A 227 10.60 13.54 5.24
CA GLY A 227 10.40 12.16 5.70
C GLY A 227 11.71 11.50 6.09
N ASP A 228 11.73 10.79 7.22
CA ASP A 228 12.80 9.88 7.56
C ASP A 228 12.32 8.44 7.45
N VAL A 229 13.08 7.65 6.69
CA VAL A 229 12.81 6.23 6.42
C VAL A 229 13.95 5.40 6.94
N VAL A 230 13.65 4.42 7.79
CA VAL A 230 14.62 3.48 8.34
C VAL A 230 14.11 2.07 8.11
N ALA A 231 14.89 1.25 7.40
CA ALA A 231 14.53 -0.15 7.13
C ALA A 231 14.94 -1.09 8.28
N PHE A 232 15.97 -0.73 9.03
CA PHE A 232 16.53 -1.55 10.10
C PHE A 232 16.75 -0.73 11.36
N ASN A 233 15.95 -1.00 12.37
CA ASN A 233 16.17 -0.49 13.73
C ASN A 233 15.89 -1.61 14.75
N ASN A 234 16.25 -1.40 16.02
CA ASN A 234 16.05 -2.37 17.10
C ASN A 234 15.14 -1.88 18.23
N TYR A 235 14.41 -0.77 18.02
CA TYR A 235 13.52 -0.17 19.02
C TYR A 235 12.03 -0.27 18.67
N GLY A 236 11.67 -0.96 17.59
CA GLY A 236 10.28 -1.21 17.22
C GLY A 236 9.81 -0.48 15.96
N PHE A 237 8.63 -0.84 15.49
CA PHE A 237 7.95 -0.15 14.39
C PHE A 237 7.50 1.23 14.86
N ASP A 238 7.81 2.28 14.06
CA ASP A 238 7.44 3.66 14.37
C ASP A 238 6.94 4.35 13.09
N CYS A 239 5.67 4.75 13.11
CA CYS A 239 5.04 5.44 11.99
C CYS A 239 4.25 6.64 12.52
N ARG A 240 4.75 7.83 12.26
CA ARG A 240 4.18 9.10 12.76
C ARG A 240 4.03 10.11 11.64
N VAL A 241 3.13 11.05 11.87
CA VAL A 241 2.84 12.17 10.97
C VAL A 241 2.65 13.44 11.76
N GLU A 242 3.17 14.55 11.23
CA GLU A 242 2.90 15.89 11.72
C GLU A 242 2.61 16.81 10.54
N VAL A 243 1.46 17.46 10.57
CA VAL A 243 1.07 18.52 9.62
C VAL A 243 1.15 19.86 10.35
N ILE A 244 2.00 20.76 9.89
CA ILE A 244 2.10 22.11 10.41
C ILE A 244 1.30 23.04 9.49
N CYS A 245 0.36 23.74 10.08
CA CYS A 245 -0.48 24.73 9.43
C CYS A 245 -0.21 26.12 9.98
N GLU A 246 -0.73 27.18 9.35
CA GLU A 246 -0.51 28.56 9.80
C GLU A 246 -1.03 28.86 11.20
N LYS A 247 -2.07 28.17 11.66
CA LYS A 247 -2.74 28.44 12.95
C LYS A 247 -2.62 27.32 13.95
N GLY A 248 -1.94 26.21 13.63
CA GLY A 248 -1.79 25.06 14.52
C GLY A 248 -1.11 23.89 13.87
N SER A 249 -1.04 22.75 14.58
CA SER A 249 -0.52 21.50 14.05
C SER A 249 -1.46 20.33 14.31
N ILE A 250 -1.37 19.31 13.47
CA ILE A 250 -2.11 18.06 13.59
C ILE A 250 -1.10 16.92 13.58
N GLN A 251 -1.14 16.04 14.56
CA GLN A 251 -0.15 14.97 14.69
C GLN A 251 -0.83 13.62 14.88
N ILE A 252 -0.25 12.58 14.26
CA ILE A 252 -0.48 11.19 14.66
C ILE A 252 0.74 10.78 15.50
N GLY A 253 0.51 10.54 16.77
CA GLY A 253 1.54 10.15 17.75
C GLY A 253 1.92 8.66 17.66
N THR A 254 2.86 8.25 18.51
CA THR A 254 3.35 6.87 18.60
C THR A 254 2.29 5.83 18.98
N HIS A 255 1.19 6.26 19.59
CA HIS A 255 0.08 5.39 20.00
C HIS A 255 -1.14 5.48 19.09
N GLY A 256 -1.01 6.15 17.94
CA GLY A 256 -2.12 6.32 17.00
C GLY A 256 -3.13 7.39 17.40
N ASP A 257 -2.86 8.18 18.44
CA ASP A 257 -3.71 9.30 18.83
C ASP A 257 -3.50 10.50 17.89
N VAL A 258 -4.59 11.21 17.57
CA VAL A 258 -4.52 12.49 16.85
C VAL A 258 -4.47 13.61 17.86
N ILE A 259 -3.42 14.44 17.79
CA ILE A 259 -3.17 15.57 18.69
C ILE A 259 -3.26 16.85 17.86
N THR A 260 -3.95 17.86 18.38
CA THR A 260 -4.15 19.19 17.75
C THR A 260 -3.68 20.31 18.65
#